data_fbbbb677c562ffd7a7c0c75332d8a695
#
_entry.id   fbbbb677c562ffd7a7c0c75332d8a695
#
_cell.length_a   1.000
_cell.length_b   1.000
_cell.length_c   1.000
_cell.angle_alpha   90.00
_cell.angle_beta   90.00
_cell.angle_gamma   90.00
#
_symmetry.space_group_name_H-M   'P 1'
#
loop_
_entity.id
_entity.type
_entity.pdbx_description
1 polymer ?
#
loop_
_entity_poly.entity_id
_entity_poly.type
_entity_poly.pdbx_seq_one_letter_code
_entity_poly.pdbx_strand_id
1 'polypeptide(L)'
;ISGASAGKISFKSKSVGLVIIPIERVVRIRIPKSVVIKFLDGRVIRVPEFEAGLDPFEVITENGAKAYSLIDIDAVNPEDWLLGHGIHSTGKVRLSWEKQSGNTEKNELDYNFNASWENLKSRWKIRGEGELHSASNEKTSDKFTIVGKTDRFLTGHQ
;
A
#
# COMPACT_ATOMS: atom_id res chain seq x y z
N ILE A 1 12.68 -9.64 -4.66
CA ILE A 1 12.38 -8.70 -3.58
C ILE A 1 11.15 -7.92 -4.03
N SER A 2 10.13 -7.86 -3.20
CA SER A 2 8.89 -7.12 -3.46
C SER A 2 8.86 -5.74 -2.80
N GLY A 3 9.83 -5.46 -1.92
CA GLY A 3 10.02 -4.16 -1.30
C GLY A 3 11.02 -4.23 -0.15
N ALA A 4 11.59 -3.08 0.22
CA ALA A 4 12.27 -2.83 1.47
C ALA A 4 11.62 -1.58 2.07
N SER A 5 11.29 -1.58 3.33
CA SER A 5 10.72 -0.42 4.02
C SER A 5 10.84 -0.60 5.53
N ALA A 6 11.11 0.49 6.24
CA ALA A 6 11.16 0.54 7.71
C ALA A 6 12.03 -0.55 8.33
N GLY A 7 13.24 -0.76 7.81
CA GLY A 7 14.19 -1.74 8.35
C GLY A 7 13.82 -3.21 8.10
N LYS A 8 12.93 -3.49 7.15
CA LYS A 8 12.50 -4.83 6.76
C LYS A 8 12.55 -5.00 5.25
N ILE A 9 12.94 -6.19 4.80
CA ILE A 9 12.90 -6.57 3.39
C ILE A 9 11.75 -7.54 3.18
N SER A 10 10.90 -7.25 2.21
CA SER A 10 9.82 -8.13 1.78
C SER A 10 10.26 -8.93 0.56
N PHE A 11 10.11 -10.23 0.64
CA PHE A 11 10.39 -11.16 -0.43
C PHE A 11 9.17 -12.00 -0.73
N LYS A 12 8.66 -11.93 -1.97
CA LYS A 12 7.54 -12.75 -2.42
C LYS A 12 8.06 -13.99 -3.14
N SER A 13 7.93 -15.14 -2.52
CA SER A 13 8.27 -16.44 -3.08
C SER A 13 7.04 -17.11 -3.66
N LYS A 14 7.19 -17.85 -4.76
CA LYS A 14 6.12 -18.68 -5.33
C LYS A 14 5.73 -19.84 -4.41
N SER A 15 6.68 -20.35 -3.63
CA SER A 15 6.49 -21.55 -2.80
C SER A 15 6.07 -21.25 -1.37
N VAL A 16 6.53 -20.11 -0.80
CA VAL A 16 6.36 -19.79 0.64
C VAL A 16 5.49 -18.54 0.84
N GLY A 17 5.10 -17.85 -0.23
CA GLY A 17 4.34 -16.61 -0.14
C GLY A 17 5.23 -15.41 0.22
N LEU A 18 4.70 -14.50 1.03
CA LEU A 18 5.40 -13.30 1.48
C LEU A 18 6.26 -13.61 2.71
N VAL A 19 7.57 -13.40 2.58
CA VAL A 19 8.53 -13.51 3.68
C VAL A 19 9.04 -12.11 4.03
N ILE A 20 9.04 -11.76 5.30
CA ILE A 20 9.54 -10.49 5.81
C ILE A 20 10.78 -10.78 6.64
N ILE A 21 11.90 -10.16 6.28
CA ILE A 21 13.20 -10.35 6.93
C ILE A 21 13.65 -9.02 7.52
N PRO A 22 13.96 -8.94 8.82
CA PRO A 22 14.59 -7.75 9.39
C PRO A 22 15.94 -7.49 8.70
N ILE A 23 16.21 -6.23 8.36
CA ILE A 23 17.41 -5.89 7.55
C ILE A 23 18.72 -6.22 8.28
N GLU A 24 18.72 -6.16 9.60
CA GLU A 24 19.83 -6.54 10.48
C GLU A 24 20.23 -8.02 10.39
N ARG A 25 19.31 -8.86 9.88
CA ARG A 25 19.55 -10.30 9.66
C ARG A 25 20.02 -10.60 8.22
N VAL A 26 20.11 -9.58 7.39
CA VAL A 26 20.49 -9.73 6.00
C VAL A 26 21.98 -9.53 5.84
N VAL A 27 22.70 -10.59 5.55
CA VAL A 27 24.15 -10.54 5.33
C VAL A 27 24.49 -10.03 3.94
N ARG A 28 23.67 -10.38 2.95
CA ARG A 28 23.91 -10.00 1.55
C ARG A 28 22.62 -10.02 0.76
N ILE A 29 22.46 -9.04 -0.11
CA ILE A 29 21.39 -8.99 -1.12
C ILE A 29 22.04 -9.03 -2.49
N ARG A 30 21.54 -9.88 -3.38
CA ARG A 30 21.91 -9.88 -4.79
C ARG A 30 20.65 -9.92 -5.66
N ILE A 31 20.54 -8.95 -6.56
CA ILE A 31 19.46 -8.86 -7.53
C ILE A 31 20.09 -8.82 -8.93
N PRO A 32 20.10 -9.95 -9.66
CA PRO A 32 20.80 -10.07 -10.94
C PRO A 32 19.94 -9.54 -12.11
N LYS A 33 19.25 -8.44 -11.92
CA LYS A 33 18.44 -7.76 -12.94
C LYS A 33 18.27 -6.31 -12.58
N SER A 34 17.88 -5.49 -13.57
CA SER A 34 17.66 -4.06 -13.36
C SER A 34 16.68 -3.80 -12.23
N VAL A 35 17.07 -2.92 -11.35
CA VAL A 35 16.34 -2.56 -10.13
C VAL A 35 16.39 -1.05 -9.90
N VAL A 36 15.29 -0.51 -9.39
CA VAL A 36 15.19 0.86 -8.89
C VAL A 36 15.29 0.82 -7.38
N ILE A 37 16.18 1.62 -6.80
CA ILE A 37 16.40 1.72 -5.37
C ILE A 37 16.11 3.16 -4.95
N LYS A 38 15.22 3.31 -3.99
CA LYS A 38 14.95 4.58 -3.31
C LYS A 38 15.58 4.53 -1.94
N PHE A 39 16.34 5.56 -1.58
CA PHE A 39 16.97 5.74 -0.28
C PHE A 39 16.14 6.62 0.64
N LEU A 40 16.40 6.54 1.95
CA LEU A 40 15.74 7.34 2.98
C LEU A 40 15.97 8.85 2.79
N ASP A 41 17.08 9.25 2.16
CA ASP A 41 17.37 10.66 1.80
C ASP A 41 16.57 11.14 0.57
N GLY A 42 15.65 10.30 0.05
CA GLY A 42 14.81 10.60 -1.11
C GLY A 42 15.48 10.36 -2.46
N ARG A 43 16.76 9.99 -2.49
CA ARG A 43 17.48 9.70 -3.74
C ARG A 43 16.97 8.42 -4.37
N VAL A 44 16.89 8.41 -5.69
CA VAL A 44 16.49 7.26 -6.49
C VAL A 44 17.57 6.94 -7.50
N ILE A 45 17.98 5.67 -7.56
CA ILE A 45 18.92 5.17 -8.56
C ILE A 45 18.32 4.00 -9.32
N ARG A 46 18.76 3.83 -10.55
CA ARG A 46 18.48 2.63 -11.36
C ARG A 46 19.80 1.97 -11.70
N VAL A 47 19.94 0.72 -11.32
CA VAL A 47 21.13 -0.09 -11.61
C VAL A 47 20.75 -1.35 -12.38
N PRO A 48 21.60 -1.83 -13.31
CA PRO A 48 21.32 -3.04 -14.10
C PRO A 48 21.33 -4.30 -13.23
N GLU A 49 22.16 -4.32 -12.20
CA GLU A 49 22.17 -5.32 -11.14
C GLU A 49 22.50 -4.65 -9.81
N PHE A 50 22.12 -5.27 -8.72
CA PHE A 50 22.39 -4.75 -7.39
C PHE A 50 22.93 -5.84 -6.49
N GLU A 51 24.05 -5.52 -5.84
CA GLU A 51 24.65 -6.34 -4.81
C GLU A 51 25.09 -5.44 -3.66
N ALA A 52 24.70 -5.80 -2.45
CA ALA A 52 25.07 -5.12 -1.23
C ALA A 52 25.22 -6.12 -0.09
N GLY A 53 26.21 -5.91 0.76
CA GLY A 53 26.48 -6.65 1.98
C GLY A 53 26.26 -5.81 3.23
N LEU A 54 26.87 -6.24 4.33
CA LEU A 54 26.86 -5.50 5.61
C LEU A 54 27.71 -4.22 5.52
N ASP A 55 28.75 -4.25 4.69
CA ASP A 55 29.63 -3.10 4.47
C ASP A 55 28.92 -2.03 3.62
N PRO A 56 29.20 -0.74 3.86
CA PRO A 56 28.72 0.33 3.01
C PRO A 56 29.14 0.13 1.55
N PHE A 57 28.25 0.44 0.63
CA PHE A 57 28.49 0.43 -0.81
C PHE A 57 28.42 1.84 -1.38
N GLU A 58 29.26 2.11 -2.38
CA GLU A 58 29.30 3.41 -3.01
C GLU A 58 28.31 3.49 -4.18
N VAL A 59 27.58 4.59 -4.23
CA VAL A 59 26.73 4.98 -5.35
C VAL A 59 27.33 6.20 -6.02
N ILE A 60 27.70 6.08 -7.28
CA ILE A 60 28.17 7.20 -8.08
C ILE A 60 26.98 8.05 -8.48
N THR A 61 27.06 9.33 -8.20
CA THR A 61 26.02 10.31 -8.46
C THR A 61 26.58 11.51 -9.19
N GLU A 62 25.73 12.37 -9.75
CA GLU A 62 26.14 13.63 -10.39
C GLU A 62 26.96 14.54 -9.45
N ASN A 63 26.74 14.42 -8.14
CA ASN A 63 27.43 15.19 -7.10
C ASN A 63 28.60 14.43 -6.46
N GLY A 64 29.11 13.36 -7.10
CA GLY A 64 30.20 12.51 -6.61
C GLY A 64 29.72 11.18 -6.03
N ALA A 65 30.64 10.39 -5.52
CA ALA A 65 30.35 9.13 -4.87
C ALA A 65 29.79 9.37 -3.45
N LYS A 66 28.74 8.67 -3.09
CA LYS A 66 28.17 8.66 -1.74
C LYS A 66 28.06 7.22 -1.25
N ALA A 67 28.54 6.99 -0.03
CA ALA A 67 28.42 5.70 0.62
C ALA A 67 27.01 5.53 1.22
N TYR A 68 26.41 4.37 0.99
CA TYR A 68 25.15 3.93 1.57
C TYR A 68 25.33 2.55 2.21
N SER A 69 24.49 2.26 3.16
CA SER A 69 24.33 0.93 3.73
C SER A 69 22.95 0.35 3.44
N LEU A 70 22.74 -0.92 3.72
CA LEU A 70 21.45 -1.57 3.52
C LEU A 70 20.33 -0.89 4.32
N ILE A 71 20.65 -0.31 5.48
CA ILE A 71 19.67 0.39 6.33
C ILE A 71 19.19 1.72 5.74
N ASP A 72 19.96 2.31 4.79
CA ASP A 72 19.58 3.55 4.12
C ASP A 72 18.57 3.32 2.98
N ILE A 73 18.27 2.06 2.66
CA ILE A 73 17.32 1.72 1.61
C ILE A 73 15.88 1.88 2.16
N ASP A 74 15.14 2.80 1.54
CA ASP A 74 13.70 3.00 1.81
C ASP A 74 12.85 1.95 1.06
N ALA A 75 13.09 1.81 -0.25
CA ALA A 75 12.35 0.87 -1.08
C ALA A 75 13.16 0.31 -2.26
N VAL A 76 12.86 -0.92 -2.64
CA VAL A 76 13.40 -1.60 -3.82
C VAL A 76 12.26 -1.84 -4.80
N ASN A 77 12.41 -1.36 -6.05
CA ASN A 77 11.36 -1.31 -7.05
C ASN A 77 10.06 -0.70 -6.49
N PRO A 78 10.13 0.54 -5.95
CA PRO A 78 8.96 1.21 -5.43
C PRO A 78 7.91 1.40 -6.52
N GLU A 79 6.64 1.43 -6.12
CA GLU A 79 5.56 1.82 -7.01
C GLU A 79 5.73 3.29 -7.44
N ASP A 80 5.24 3.65 -8.63
CA ASP A 80 5.44 4.96 -9.24
C ASP A 80 4.98 6.12 -8.34
N TRP A 81 3.90 5.92 -7.57
CA TRP A 81 3.41 6.94 -6.67
C TRP A 81 4.37 7.24 -5.50
N LEU A 82 5.18 6.25 -5.06
CA LEU A 82 6.27 6.42 -4.08
C LEU A 82 7.47 7.19 -4.65
N LEU A 83 7.56 7.25 -5.98
CA LEU A 83 8.52 8.08 -6.71
C LEU A 83 7.98 9.48 -7.02
N GLY A 84 6.76 9.78 -6.59
CA GLY A 84 6.08 11.06 -6.89
C GLY A 84 5.32 11.07 -8.20
N HIS A 85 5.20 9.94 -8.88
CA HIS A 85 4.50 9.79 -10.15
C HIS A 85 3.20 9.01 -9.96
N GLY A 86 2.07 9.66 -10.26
CA GLY A 86 0.77 9.01 -10.18
C GLY A 86 0.13 9.01 -8.79
N ILE A 87 -0.90 8.18 -8.67
CA ILE A 87 -1.75 8.08 -7.48
C ILE A 87 -1.95 6.60 -7.16
N HIS A 88 -1.75 6.22 -5.92
CA HIS A 88 -2.14 4.92 -5.43
C HIS A 88 -3.63 4.90 -5.09
N SER A 89 -4.37 3.98 -5.68
CA SER A 89 -5.82 3.87 -5.47
C SER A 89 -6.16 2.52 -4.87
N THR A 90 -6.97 2.53 -3.84
CA THR A 90 -7.51 1.31 -3.23
C THR A 90 -9.00 1.45 -3.05
N GLY A 91 -9.73 0.34 -3.12
CA GLY A 91 -11.16 0.34 -2.90
C GLY A 91 -11.68 -1.02 -2.47
N LYS A 92 -12.79 -0.99 -1.76
CA LYS A 92 -13.50 -2.19 -1.34
C LYS A 92 -15.00 -1.90 -1.30
N VAL A 93 -15.77 -2.84 -1.85
CA VAL A 93 -17.23 -2.85 -1.77
C VAL A 93 -17.65 -4.14 -1.10
N ARG A 94 -18.63 -4.05 -0.23
CA ARG A 94 -19.30 -5.20 0.38
C ARG A 94 -20.79 -5.02 0.20
N LEU A 95 -21.45 -6.10 -0.18
CA LEU A 95 -22.89 -6.21 -0.30
C LEU A 95 -23.30 -7.44 0.51
N SER A 96 -24.33 -7.28 1.32
CA SER A 96 -24.99 -8.36 2.04
C SER A 96 -26.46 -8.29 1.73
N TRP A 97 -27.02 -9.38 1.27
CA TRP A 97 -28.44 -9.50 1.00
C TRP A 97 -28.98 -10.74 1.70
N GLU A 98 -30.02 -10.52 2.50
CA GLU A 98 -30.73 -11.58 3.19
C GLU A 98 -32.22 -11.50 2.84
N LYS A 99 -32.79 -12.64 2.52
CA LYS A 99 -34.23 -12.80 2.31
C LYS A 99 -34.76 -13.92 3.20
N GLN A 100 -35.69 -13.60 4.04
CA GLN A 100 -36.39 -14.56 4.89
C GLN A 100 -37.84 -14.65 4.44
N SER A 101 -38.32 -15.89 4.21
CA SER A 101 -39.71 -16.20 3.84
C SER A 101 -40.35 -17.03 4.96
N GLY A 102 -41.57 -16.67 5.36
CA GLY A 102 -42.31 -17.35 6.43
C GLY A 102 -43.59 -16.59 6.72
N ASN A 103 -44.05 -16.61 7.98
CA ASN A 103 -45.17 -15.81 8.42
C ASN A 103 -44.95 -14.29 8.28
N THR A 104 -43.70 -13.88 8.21
CA THR A 104 -43.30 -12.50 7.91
C THR A 104 -42.21 -12.57 6.84
N GLU A 105 -42.44 -11.94 5.70
CA GLU A 105 -41.40 -11.80 4.67
C GLU A 105 -40.49 -10.66 5.06
N LYS A 106 -39.16 -10.94 5.15
CA LYS A 106 -38.15 -9.93 5.36
C LYS A 106 -37.19 -9.90 4.17
N ASN A 107 -36.78 -8.70 3.82
CA ASN A 107 -35.79 -8.46 2.79
C ASN A 107 -34.82 -7.38 3.29
N GLU A 108 -33.57 -7.73 3.45
CA GLU A 108 -32.53 -6.86 4.03
C GLU A 108 -31.37 -6.75 3.03
N LEU A 109 -31.01 -5.53 2.70
CA LEU A 109 -29.84 -5.21 1.87
C LEU A 109 -28.96 -4.24 2.62
N ASP A 110 -27.75 -4.71 2.96
CA ASP A 110 -26.71 -3.88 3.54
C ASP A 110 -25.60 -3.71 2.51
N TYR A 111 -25.10 -2.51 2.41
CA TYR A 111 -23.97 -2.21 1.53
C TYR A 111 -23.01 -1.23 2.19
N ASN A 112 -21.73 -1.47 1.94
CA ASN A 112 -20.71 -0.51 2.30
C ASN A 112 -19.62 -0.46 1.22
N PHE A 113 -19.06 0.71 1.04
CA PHE A 113 -17.89 0.93 0.19
C PHE A 113 -16.89 1.83 0.87
N ASN A 114 -15.65 1.63 0.55
CA ASN A 114 -14.57 2.56 0.86
C ASN A 114 -13.64 2.66 -0.33
N ALA A 115 -13.12 3.84 -0.56
CA ALA A 115 -12.10 4.08 -1.56
C ALA A 115 -11.09 5.11 -1.00
N SER A 116 -9.84 4.97 -1.39
CA SER A 116 -8.81 5.95 -1.08
C SER A 116 -7.91 6.18 -2.27
N TRP A 117 -7.47 7.41 -2.40
CA TRP A 117 -6.48 7.87 -3.38
C TRP A 117 -5.38 8.58 -2.62
N GLU A 118 -4.15 8.19 -2.88
CA GLU A 118 -3.00 8.67 -2.14
C GLU A 118 -1.82 8.98 -3.06
N ASN A 119 -1.15 10.08 -2.76
CA ASN A 119 0.15 10.42 -3.31
C ASN A 119 1.08 10.88 -2.18
N LEU A 120 2.31 11.28 -2.49
CA LEU A 120 3.30 11.69 -1.48
C LEU A 120 2.86 12.88 -0.62
N LYS A 121 1.91 13.69 -1.06
CA LYS A 121 1.52 14.95 -0.39
C LYS A 121 0.15 14.89 0.26
N SER A 122 -0.71 14.00 -0.20
CA SER A 122 -2.11 13.99 0.22
C SER A 122 -2.76 12.63 0.07
N ARG A 123 -3.79 12.41 0.88
CA ARG A 123 -4.67 11.25 0.83
C ARG A 123 -6.12 11.70 0.90
N TRP A 124 -6.92 11.17 0.01
CA TRP A 124 -8.38 11.31 0.03
C TRP A 124 -9.01 9.96 0.32
N LYS A 125 -9.99 9.95 1.19
CA LYS A 125 -10.77 8.76 1.51
C LYS A 125 -12.24 9.10 1.39
N ILE A 126 -13.00 8.17 0.83
CA ILE A 126 -14.45 8.18 0.87
C ILE A 126 -14.93 6.85 1.43
N ARG A 127 -15.88 6.92 2.32
CA ARG A 127 -16.58 5.78 2.87
C ARG A 127 -18.07 6.02 2.79
N GLY A 128 -18.83 5.03 2.36
CA GLY A 128 -20.27 5.04 2.42
C GLY A 128 -20.79 3.73 2.97
N GLU A 129 -21.89 3.80 3.66
CA GLU A 129 -22.64 2.66 4.16
C GLU A 129 -24.12 2.95 4.09
N GLY A 130 -24.92 1.93 3.85
CA GLY A 130 -26.36 2.05 3.84
C GLY A 130 -27.04 0.72 4.05
N GLU A 131 -28.28 0.82 4.47
CA GLU A 131 -29.18 -0.30 4.72
C GLU A 131 -30.54 -0.01 4.11
N LEU A 132 -31.12 -1.00 3.47
CA LEU A 132 -32.47 -1.01 2.95
C LEU A 132 -33.15 -2.26 3.47
N HIS A 133 -34.03 -2.10 4.44
CA HIS A 133 -34.76 -3.20 5.05
C HIS A 133 -36.25 -3.05 4.83
N SER A 134 -36.92 -4.15 4.53
CA SER A 134 -38.38 -4.22 4.42
C SER A 134 -38.91 -5.48 5.10
N ALA A 135 -40.09 -5.35 5.67
CA ALA A 135 -40.85 -6.46 6.26
C ALA A 135 -42.30 -6.39 5.78
N SER A 136 -42.84 -7.51 5.29
CA SER A 136 -44.21 -7.60 4.78
C SER A 136 -44.55 -6.51 3.76
N ASN A 137 -43.65 -6.23 2.83
CA ASN A 137 -43.70 -5.17 1.82
C ASN A 137 -43.72 -3.73 2.37
N GLU A 138 -43.55 -3.54 3.67
CA GLU A 138 -43.36 -2.23 4.27
C GLU A 138 -41.84 -1.96 4.50
N LYS A 139 -41.43 -0.75 4.20
CA LYS A 139 -40.06 -0.31 4.41
C LYS A 139 -39.80 -0.08 5.89
N THR A 140 -38.87 -0.81 6.49
CA THR A 140 -38.57 -0.72 7.92
C THR A 140 -37.29 0.08 8.21
N SER A 141 -36.35 0.11 7.26
CA SER A 141 -35.18 0.96 7.36
C SER A 141 -34.73 1.41 5.98
N ASP A 142 -34.24 2.67 5.93
CA ASP A 142 -33.60 3.27 4.76
C ASP A 142 -32.61 4.31 5.26
N LYS A 143 -31.37 3.88 5.40
CA LYS A 143 -30.32 4.76 5.90
C LYS A 143 -29.14 4.73 4.95
N PHE A 144 -28.56 5.89 4.76
CA PHE A 144 -27.37 6.06 3.97
C PHE A 144 -26.46 7.11 4.59
N THR A 145 -25.17 6.78 4.72
CA THR A 145 -24.16 7.67 5.26
C THR A 145 -22.99 7.73 4.29
N ILE A 146 -22.53 8.92 3.99
CA ILE A 146 -21.27 9.15 3.27
C ILE A 146 -20.34 10.00 4.14
N VAL A 147 -19.08 9.59 4.22
CA VAL A 147 -18.02 10.35 4.90
C VAL A 147 -16.84 10.52 3.95
N GLY A 148 -16.46 11.77 3.74
CA GLY A 148 -15.24 12.15 3.04
C GLY A 148 -14.17 12.61 4.03
N LYS A 149 -12.92 12.19 3.81
CA LYS A 149 -11.77 12.64 4.59
C LYS A 149 -10.61 12.98 3.65
N THR A 150 -9.93 14.09 3.95
CA THR A 150 -8.68 14.45 3.30
C THR A 150 -7.59 14.63 4.33
N ASP A 151 -6.44 14.03 4.07
CA ASP A 151 -5.22 14.19 4.86
C ASP A 151 -4.18 14.86 3.97
N ARG A 152 -3.48 15.87 4.50
CA ARG A 152 -2.34 16.51 3.83
C ARG A 152 -1.09 16.25 4.65
N PHE A 153 -0.08 15.69 4.01
CA PHE A 153 1.20 15.40 4.65
C PHE A 153 2.07 16.65 4.58
N LEU A 154 2.49 17.18 5.74
CA LEU A 154 3.34 18.38 5.83
C LEU A 154 4.81 18.05 5.55
N THR A 155 5.22 16.83 5.84
CA THR A 155 6.49 16.23 5.44
C THR A 155 6.18 15.03 4.59
N GLY A 156 6.87 14.87 3.44
CA GLY A 156 6.66 13.70 2.60
C GLY A 156 6.70 12.42 3.42
N HIS A 157 6.03 11.38 2.95
CA HIS A 157 6.10 10.06 3.58
C HIS A 157 7.57 9.68 3.81
N GLN A 158 7.99 9.71 5.07
CA GLN A 158 9.24 9.12 5.53
C GLN A 158 9.00 7.66 5.89
#